data_b2855d15e732f3b9599a3d2a72b62eaf
#
_entry.id   b2855d15e732f3b9599a3d2a72b62eaf
#
_cell.length_a   1.000
_cell.length_b   1.000
_cell.length_c   1.000
_cell.angle_alpha   90.00
_cell.angle_beta   90.00
_cell.angle_gamma   90.00
#
_symmetry.space_group_name_H-M   'P 1'
#
loop_
_entity.id
_entity.type
_entity.pdbx_description
1 polymer ?
#
loop_
_entity_poly.entity_id
_entity_poly.type
_entity_poly.pdbx_seq_one_letter_code
_entity_poly.pdbx_strand_id
1 'polypeptide(L)'
;VQWEDPLETVVPKCENTRMKGTGSAGTVLLSSFYLAPIEYYSVLFRAPEVWMEVHDTYRKQSYRNRCVIAGANGPMALSVPVEKPPSPHTAMKDMRIADHGNWRHLHWNALVSAYNSTPFFDYYRDDFEPFYHKTYPFLHDFNEELRLLVCRLLGIPEPVVYTPSYIDVVPPGWADYRETIDPKQPLHSGETGFFPKLYYQVFKQKQGFLENLHH
;
A
#
# COMPACT_ATOMS: atom_id res chain seq x y z
N VAL A 1 -37.21 -22.48 24.99
CA VAL A 1 -36.97 -21.15 24.40
C VAL A 1 -35.77 -21.33 23.53
N GLN A 2 -36.02 -21.49 22.20
CA GLN A 2 -34.98 -21.55 21.19
C GLN A 2 -34.42 -20.16 20.99
N TRP A 3 -33.11 -20.00 21.12
CA TRP A 3 -32.40 -18.78 20.72
C TRP A 3 -32.10 -18.91 19.23
N GLU A 4 -32.83 -18.16 18.42
CA GLU A 4 -32.47 -17.93 17.01
C GLU A 4 -31.29 -16.98 16.97
N ASP A 5 -30.26 -17.38 16.24
CA ASP A 5 -28.99 -16.68 16.06
C ASP A 5 -29.18 -15.48 15.10
N PRO A 6 -29.01 -14.21 15.53
CA PRO A 6 -29.32 -13.05 14.69
C PRO A 6 -28.10 -12.55 13.89
N LEU A 7 -27.14 -13.41 13.52
CA LEU A 7 -25.94 -13.00 12.79
C LEU A 7 -25.85 -13.56 11.36
N GLU A 8 -26.97 -13.80 10.69
CA GLU A 8 -26.99 -13.75 9.22
C GLU A 8 -27.16 -12.30 8.76
N THR A 9 -26.19 -11.46 9.08
CA THR A 9 -26.14 -10.11 8.55
C THR A 9 -25.40 -10.15 7.22
N VAL A 10 -26.19 -10.36 6.15
CA VAL A 10 -26.04 -9.79 4.81
C VAL A 10 -24.75 -8.99 4.65
N VAL A 11 -23.69 -9.69 4.29
CA VAL A 11 -22.57 -9.04 3.58
C VAL A 11 -23.18 -8.65 2.22
N PRO A 12 -23.34 -7.36 1.89
CA PRO A 12 -23.77 -7.00 0.57
C PRO A 12 -22.72 -7.58 -0.39
N LYS A 13 -23.12 -8.55 -1.21
CA LYS A 13 -22.37 -8.88 -2.42
C LYS A 13 -22.25 -7.57 -3.18
N CYS A 14 -21.07 -6.96 -3.13
CA CYS A 14 -20.70 -5.92 -4.07
C CYS A 14 -20.77 -6.55 -5.45
N GLU A 15 -21.95 -6.47 -6.06
CA GLU A 15 -22.03 -6.66 -7.50
C GLU A 15 -21.06 -5.68 -8.11
N ASN A 16 -20.12 -6.22 -8.87
CA ASN A 16 -19.03 -5.55 -9.55
C ASN A 16 -19.58 -4.59 -10.62
N THR A 17 -20.31 -3.56 -10.16
CA THR A 17 -20.70 -2.44 -11.01
C THR A 17 -19.48 -1.54 -11.15
N ARG A 18 -18.60 -1.96 -12.06
CA ARG A 18 -17.48 -1.16 -12.56
C ARG A 18 -18.05 0.21 -12.98
N MET A 19 -17.92 1.20 -12.11
CA MET A 19 -18.31 2.56 -12.47
C MET A 19 -17.44 3.00 -13.64
N LYS A 20 -18.06 3.19 -14.80
CA LYS A 20 -17.47 3.86 -15.96
C LYS A 20 -17.28 5.33 -15.60
N GLY A 21 -16.21 5.63 -14.85
CA GLY A 21 -15.78 6.99 -14.58
C GLY A 21 -15.18 7.58 -15.85
N THR A 22 -15.65 8.73 -16.23
CA THR A 22 -15.11 9.58 -17.30
C THR A 22 -13.65 9.93 -16.99
N GLY A 23 -12.70 9.38 -17.76
CA GLY A 23 -11.26 9.63 -17.61
C GLY A 23 -10.45 8.38 -17.26
N SER A 24 -10.89 7.20 -17.69
CA SER A 24 -10.18 5.95 -17.46
C SER A 24 -8.92 5.89 -18.34
N ALA A 25 -7.74 6.09 -17.74
CA ALA A 25 -6.52 5.48 -18.29
C ALA A 25 -6.80 3.98 -18.44
N GLY A 26 -6.50 3.40 -19.60
CA GLY A 26 -6.78 1.99 -19.85
C GLY A 26 -5.98 1.08 -18.94
N THR A 27 -4.70 0.99 -19.13
CA THR A 27 -3.73 0.24 -18.32
C THR A 27 -2.93 1.20 -17.46
N VAL A 28 -2.62 0.83 -16.23
CA VAL A 28 -1.75 1.61 -15.33
C VAL A 28 -0.47 0.86 -15.02
N LEU A 29 0.64 1.60 -14.92
CA LEU A 29 1.95 1.08 -14.55
C LEU A 29 2.32 1.62 -13.16
N LEU A 30 2.57 0.71 -12.21
CA LEU A 30 2.86 1.01 -10.81
C LEU A 30 4.18 0.39 -10.38
N SER A 31 4.80 0.93 -9.34
CA SER A 31 5.91 0.30 -8.63
C SER A 31 5.42 -0.48 -7.40
N SER A 32 6.25 -1.38 -6.88
CA SER A 32 6.00 -2.10 -5.63
C SER A 32 6.29 -1.21 -4.43
N PHE A 33 5.32 -1.07 -3.50
CA PHE A 33 5.42 -0.20 -2.33
C PHE A 33 5.15 -0.94 -1.02
N TYR A 34 5.87 -0.53 0.02
CA TYR A 34 5.65 -0.98 1.39
C TYR A 34 4.45 -0.27 2.01
N LEU A 35 3.39 -1.01 2.35
CA LEU A 35 2.14 -0.44 2.88
C LEU A 35 1.78 0.86 2.14
N ALA A 36 1.46 0.74 0.87
CA ALA A 36 1.25 1.87 -0.04
C ALA A 36 0.22 2.89 0.50
N PRO A 37 0.27 4.16 0.07
CA PRO A 37 -0.71 5.16 0.47
C PRO A 37 -2.10 4.88 -0.11
N ILE A 38 -3.14 5.48 0.46
CA ILE A 38 -4.54 5.34 0.00
C ILE A 38 -4.67 5.65 -1.49
N GLU A 39 -3.96 6.65 -1.98
CA GLU A 39 -3.92 7.01 -3.40
C GLU A 39 -3.60 5.82 -4.30
N TYR A 40 -2.61 5.01 -3.92
CA TYR A 40 -2.21 3.82 -4.65
C TYR A 40 -3.35 2.80 -4.76
N TYR A 41 -4.02 2.49 -3.65
CA TYR A 41 -5.15 1.57 -3.64
C TYR A 41 -6.36 2.13 -4.38
N SER A 42 -6.54 3.45 -4.37
CA SER A 42 -7.55 4.12 -5.20
C SER A 42 -7.29 3.95 -6.70
N VAL A 43 -6.02 3.95 -7.13
CA VAL A 43 -5.64 3.63 -8.51
C VAL A 43 -5.91 2.16 -8.82
N LEU A 44 -5.46 1.24 -7.95
CA LEU A 44 -5.71 -0.20 -8.10
C LEU A 44 -7.19 -0.53 -8.25
N PHE A 45 -8.05 0.09 -7.43
CA PHE A 45 -9.49 -0.14 -7.47
C PHE A 45 -10.14 0.30 -8.78
N ARG A 46 -9.66 1.39 -9.38
CA ARG A 46 -10.27 2.00 -10.59
C ARG A 46 -9.69 1.49 -11.89
N ALA A 47 -8.45 1.01 -11.87
CA ALA A 47 -7.76 0.60 -13.08
C ALA A 47 -8.36 -0.69 -13.65
N PRO A 48 -8.67 -0.74 -14.96
CA PRO A 48 -9.14 -1.97 -15.61
C PRO A 48 -8.04 -3.02 -15.72
N GLU A 49 -6.78 -2.60 -15.82
CA GLU A 49 -5.60 -3.45 -15.90
C GLU A 49 -4.43 -2.77 -15.20
N VAL A 50 -3.68 -3.53 -14.42
CA VAL A 50 -2.54 -3.04 -13.65
C VAL A 50 -1.29 -3.82 -14.02
N TRP A 51 -0.25 -3.10 -14.38
CA TRP A 51 1.10 -3.64 -14.56
C TRP A 51 1.99 -3.17 -13.41
N MET A 52 2.71 -4.12 -12.83
CA MET A 52 3.65 -3.88 -11.73
C MET A 52 5.07 -3.91 -12.29
N GLU A 53 5.75 -2.77 -12.23
CA GLU A 53 7.15 -2.67 -12.59
C GLU A 53 8.04 -3.22 -11.47
N VAL A 54 8.75 -4.29 -11.75
CA VAL A 54 9.64 -4.96 -10.79
C VAL A 54 11.11 -4.82 -11.13
N HIS A 55 11.40 -4.31 -12.33
CA HIS A 55 12.75 -4.10 -12.84
C HIS A 55 13.23 -2.65 -12.70
N ASP A 56 12.41 -1.74 -12.16
CA ASP A 56 12.83 -0.37 -11.89
C ASP A 56 13.97 -0.34 -10.83
N THR A 57 14.78 0.69 -10.90
CA THR A 57 15.88 0.86 -9.97
C THR A 57 15.36 1.24 -8.58
N TYR A 58 15.85 0.54 -7.54
CA TYR A 58 15.53 0.90 -6.17
C TYR A 58 15.91 2.35 -5.85
N ARG A 59 14.97 3.09 -5.26
CA ARG A 59 15.16 4.49 -4.84
C ARG A 59 15.00 4.64 -3.34
N LYS A 60 16.00 5.24 -2.72
CA LYS A 60 15.97 5.57 -1.28
C LYS A 60 14.92 6.64 -0.99
N GLN A 61 14.31 6.57 0.20
CA GLN A 61 13.34 7.56 0.67
C GLN A 61 12.10 7.69 -0.24
N SER A 62 11.72 6.61 -0.89
CA SER A 62 10.47 6.46 -1.64
C SER A 62 9.55 5.48 -0.92
N TYR A 63 8.32 5.35 -1.38
CA TYR A 63 7.37 4.37 -0.84
C TYR A 63 7.77 2.91 -1.07
N ARG A 64 8.83 2.64 -1.84
CA ARG A 64 9.34 1.27 -2.08
C ARG A 64 9.70 0.53 -0.80
N ASN A 65 10.33 1.24 0.17
CA ASN A 65 10.68 0.65 1.46
C ASN A 65 10.21 1.47 2.67
N ARG A 66 9.34 2.46 2.45
CA ARG A 66 8.91 3.38 3.50
C ARG A 66 7.43 3.64 3.41
N CYS A 67 6.75 3.60 4.56
CA CYS A 67 5.39 4.11 4.71
C CYS A 67 5.33 5.21 5.77
N VAL A 68 4.21 5.94 5.83
CA VAL A 68 3.95 6.98 6.83
C VAL A 68 2.62 6.69 7.51
N ILE A 69 2.65 6.47 8.81
CA ILE A 69 1.46 6.22 9.63
C ILE A 69 1.13 7.42 10.52
N ALA A 70 -0.11 7.49 11.03
CA ALA A 70 -0.51 8.48 12.02
C ALA A 70 0.00 8.06 13.41
N GLY A 71 1.09 8.64 13.87
CA GLY A 71 1.58 8.42 15.23
C GLY A 71 1.02 9.45 16.23
N ALA A 72 1.16 9.18 17.54
CA ALA A 72 0.64 10.07 18.58
C ALA A 72 1.24 11.50 18.57
N ASN A 73 2.44 11.65 18.03
CA ASN A 73 3.17 12.93 17.97
C ASN A 73 3.28 13.52 16.55
N GLY A 74 2.54 12.98 15.58
CA GLY A 74 2.58 13.40 14.19
C GLY A 74 2.80 12.23 13.24
N PRO A 75 2.91 12.50 11.94
CA PRO A 75 3.24 11.50 10.95
C PRO A 75 4.53 10.77 11.31
N MET A 76 4.49 9.44 11.34
CA MET A 76 5.62 8.59 11.67
C MET A 76 6.01 7.76 10.45
N ALA A 77 7.27 7.87 10.03
CA ALA A 77 7.80 7.07 8.95
C ALA A 77 8.35 5.74 9.46
N LEU A 78 7.90 4.65 8.86
CA LEU A 78 8.43 3.30 9.06
C LEU A 78 9.22 2.91 7.81
N SER A 79 10.49 2.58 7.97
CA SER A 79 11.37 2.25 6.84
C SER A 79 11.96 0.85 7.02
N VAL A 80 11.64 -0.04 6.08
CA VAL A 80 12.25 -1.37 6.01
C VAL A 80 13.73 -1.20 5.64
N PRO A 81 14.65 -1.70 6.48
CA PRO A 81 16.07 -1.63 6.15
C PRO A 81 16.40 -2.57 5.00
N VAL A 82 17.24 -2.10 4.09
CA VAL A 82 17.70 -2.89 2.95
C VAL A 82 19.21 -3.01 2.98
N GLU A 83 19.72 -4.13 2.47
CA GLU A 83 21.15 -4.33 2.27
C GLU A 83 21.70 -3.30 1.28
N LYS A 84 23.01 -3.01 1.38
CA LYS A 84 23.66 -2.17 0.39
C LYS A 84 23.56 -2.86 -0.97
N PRO A 85 22.90 -2.24 -1.97
CA PRO A 85 22.75 -2.87 -3.28
C PRO A 85 24.12 -3.08 -3.93
N PRO A 86 24.32 -4.20 -4.63
CA PRO A 86 25.59 -4.50 -5.31
C PRO A 86 25.89 -3.52 -6.45
N SER A 87 24.86 -2.88 -7.01
CA SER A 87 24.94 -1.88 -8.07
C SER A 87 24.01 -0.71 -7.79
N PRO A 88 24.36 0.53 -8.24
CA PRO A 88 23.43 1.67 -8.20
C PRO A 88 22.12 1.43 -8.97
N HIS A 89 22.12 0.50 -9.93
CA HIS A 89 21.00 0.14 -10.77
C HIS A 89 20.36 -1.21 -10.38
N THR A 90 20.49 -1.63 -9.11
CA THR A 90 19.86 -2.86 -8.63
C THR A 90 18.34 -2.74 -8.77
N ALA A 91 17.74 -3.71 -9.44
CA ALA A 91 16.30 -3.75 -9.66
C ALA A 91 15.54 -3.96 -8.35
N MET A 92 14.33 -3.43 -8.25
CA MET A 92 13.48 -3.53 -7.06
C MET A 92 13.24 -4.97 -6.63
N LYS A 93 13.03 -5.88 -7.58
CA LYS A 93 12.84 -7.31 -7.31
C LYS A 93 14.05 -8.01 -6.66
N ASP A 94 15.27 -7.46 -6.86
CA ASP A 94 16.53 -8.03 -6.37
C ASP A 94 17.00 -7.36 -5.06
N MET A 95 16.25 -6.37 -4.56
CA MET A 95 16.58 -5.69 -3.31
C MET A 95 16.32 -6.60 -2.11
N ARG A 96 17.39 -6.83 -1.34
CA ARG A 96 17.33 -7.67 -0.13
C ARG A 96 17.02 -6.85 1.11
N ILE A 97 16.20 -7.42 1.98
CA ILE A 97 15.93 -6.86 3.30
C ILE A 97 17.14 -7.16 4.20
N ALA A 98 17.60 -6.13 4.92
CA ALA A 98 18.64 -6.29 5.92
C ALA A 98 18.01 -6.73 7.25
N ASP A 99 18.60 -7.76 7.87
CA ASP A 99 18.11 -8.31 9.12
C ASP A 99 18.85 -7.74 10.34
N HIS A 100 18.81 -6.41 10.49
CA HIS A 100 19.43 -5.73 11.62
C HIS A 100 18.45 -4.73 12.28
N GLY A 101 18.75 -4.32 13.51
CA GLY A 101 18.01 -3.27 14.21
C GLY A 101 16.62 -3.65 14.71
N ASN A 102 16.28 -4.94 14.70
CA ASN A 102 14.96 -5.47 15.16
C ASN A 102 13.75 -4.72 14.56
N TRP A 103 13.89 -4.27 13.31
CA TRP A 103 12.93 -3.39 12.64
C TRP A 103 11.52 -3.96 12.59
N ARG A 104 11.36 -5.30 12.45
CA ARG A 104 10.04 -5.94 12.40
C ARG A 104 9.27 -5.68 13.68
N HIS A 105 9.90 -5.92 14.82
CA HIS A 105 9.30 -5.66 16.14
C HIS A 105 8.99 -4.18 16.34
N LEU A 106 9.89 -3.29 15.91
CA LEU A 106 9.68 -1.84 16.02
C LEU A 106 8.50 -1.38 15.16
N HIS A 107 8.40 -1.87 13.91
CA HIS A 107 7.27 -1.55 13.03
C HIS A 107 5.95 -2.09 13.58
N TRP A 108 5.94 -3.36 14.04
CA TRP A 108 4.74 -3.94 14.62
C TRP A 108 4.26 -3.16 15.84
N ASN A 109 5.16 -2.86 16.77
CA ASN A 109 4.82 -2.05 17.95
C ASN A 109 4.35 -0.64 17.59
N ALA A 110 4.90 -0.03 16.54
CA ALA A 110 4.45 1.27 16.07
C ALA A 110 3.01 1.20 15.53
N LEU A 111 2.68 0.17 14.74
CA LEU A 111 1.33 -0.07 14.23
C LEU A 111 0.34 -0.33 15.38
N VAL A 112 0.67 -1.22 16.31
CA VAL A 112 -0.14 -1.49 17.49
C VAL A 112 -0.36 -0.21 18.30
N SER A 113 0.70 0.54 18.59
CA SER A 113 0.60 1.77 19.38
C SER A 113 -0.23 2.85 18.69
N ALA A 114 -0.19 2.90 17.35
CA ALA A 114 -0.97 3.87 16.58
C ALA A 114 -2.44 3.50 16.49
N TYR A 115 -2.77 2.23 16.30
CA TYR A 115 -4.11 1.82 15.87
C TYR A 115 -4.89 0.95 16.83
N ASN A 116 -4.29 0.46 17.95
CA ASN A 116 -4.94 -0.41 18.92
C ASN A 116 -6.23 0.18 19.54
N SER A 117 -6.39 1.49 19.52
CA SER A 117 -7.61 2.17 19.99
C SER A 117 -8.67 2.37 18.91
N THR A 118 -8.42 1.90 17.69
CA THR A 118 -9.42 1.96 16.60
C THR A 118 -10.42 0.82 16.73
N PRO A 119 -11.70 1.03 16.32
CA PRO A 119 -12.76 0.05 16.52
C PRO A 119 -12.52 -1.33 15.90
N PHE A 120 -11.73 -1.41 14.83
CA PHE A 120 -11.56 -2.64 14.06
C PHE A 120 -10.13 -3.19 14.10
N PHE A 121 -9.22 -2.59 14.86
CA PHE A 121 -7.83 -3.03 14.90
C PHE A 121 -7.69 -4.49 15.35
N ASP A 122 -8.41 -4.89 16.40
CA ASP A 122 -8.37 -6.26 16.90
C ASP A 122 -8.80 -7.29 15.85
N TYR A 123 -9.72 -6.89 14.95
CA TYR A 123 -10.18 -7.76 13.86
C TYR A 123 -9.10 -7.97 12.78
N TYR A 124 -8.34 -6.93 12.44
CA TYR A 124 -7.31 -7.00 11.40
C TYR A 124 -5.92 -7.36 11.91
N ARG A 125 -5.71 -7.28 13.20
CA ARG A 125 -4.42 -7.51 13.85
C ARG A 125 -3.80 -8.82 13.45
N ASP A 126 -4.57 -9.91 13.52
CA ASP A 126 -4.10 -11.28 13.27
C ASP A 126 -3.72 -11.51 11.80
N ASP A 127 -4.25 -10.70 10.88
CA ASP A 127 -3.88 -10.74 9.47
C ASP A 127 -2.52 -10.09 9.21
N PHE A 128 -2.20 -8.99 9.93
CA PHE A 128 -0.96 -8.23 9.72
C PHE A 128 0.22 -8.73 10.56
N GLU A 129 -0.01 -9.20 11.77
CA GLU A 129 1.04 -9.62 12.72
C GLU A 129 2.03 -10.65 12.14
N PRO A 130 1.60 -11.69 11.39
CA PRO A 130 2.50 -12.69 10.84
C PRO A 130 3.59 -12.12 9.91
N PHE A 131 3.33 -11.01 9.21
CA PHE A 131 4.30 -10.36 8.32
C PHE A 131 5.52 -9.82 9.07
N TYR A 132 5.36 -9.46 10.34
CA TYR A 132 6.41 -8.93 11.18
C TYR A 132 7.13 -10.00 12.01
N HIS A 133 6.67 -11.25 11.94
CA HIS A 133 7.35 -12.41 12.54
C HIS A 133 8.07 -13.27 11.49
N LYS A 134 7.58 -13.31 10.26
CA LYS A 134 8.18 -14.01 9.14
C LYS A 134 9.41 -13.25 8.60
N THR A 135 10.42 -13.97 8.15
CA THR A 135 11.58 -13.40 7.47
C THR A 135 11.36 -13.41 5.97
N TYR A 136 11.60 -12.27 5.33
CA TYR A 136 11.53 -12.11 3.88
C TYR A 136 12.92 -11.78 3.35
N PRO A 137 13.48 -12.55 2.41
CA PRO A 137 14.76 -12.24 1.80
C PRO A 137 14.72 -11.00 0.92
N PHE A 138 13.61 -10.80 0.17
CA PHE A 138 13.46 -9.73 -0.80
C PHE A 138 12.36 -8.74 -0.40
N LEU A 139 12.66 -7.46 -0.65
CA LEU A 139 11.73 -6.37 -0.34
C LEU A 139 10.47 -6.45 -1.20
N HIS A 140 10.61 -6.85 -2.46
CA HIS A 140 9.48 -7.01 -3.36
C HIS A 140 8.49 -8.05 -2.86
N ASP A 141 8.94 -9.21 -2.42
CA ASP A 141 8.08 -10.29 -1.92
C ASP A 141 7.29 -9.86 -0.69
N PHE A 142 7.97 -9.15 0.23
CA PHE A 142 7.34 -8.59 1.42
C PHE A 142 6.24 -7.57 1.08
N ASN A 143 6.54 -6.64 0.18
CA ASN A 143 5.60 -5.62 -0.25
C ASN A 143 4.39 -6.24 -0.96
N GLU A 144 4.63 -7.25 -1.79
CA GLU A 144 3.59 -7.88 -2.61
C GLU A 144 2.63 -8.71 -1.76
N GLU A 145 3.14 -9.49 -0.81
CA GLU A 145 2.27 -10.23 0.11
C GLU A 145 1.40 -9.25 0.95
N LEU A 146 1.96 -8.11 1.40
CA LEU A 146 1.19 -7.07 2.09
C LEU A 146 0.16 -6.41 1.17
N ARG A 147 0.52 -6.10 -0.09
CA ARG A 147 -0.42 -5.56 -1.07
C ARG A 147 -1.61 -6.49 -1.27
N LEU A 148 -1.34 -7.78 -1.46
CA LEU A 148 -2.37 -8.82 -1.61
C LEU A 148 -3.29 -8.88 -0.39
N LEU A 149 -2.74 -8.82 0.81
CA LEU A 149 -3.55 -8.76 2.03
C LEU A 149 -4.48 -7.54 2.01
N VAL A 150 -3.92 -6.34 1.81
CA VAL A 150 -4.71 -5.10 1.83
C VAL A 150 -5.77 -5.10 0.73
N CYS A 151 -5.43 -5.55 -0.48
CA CYS A 151 -6.40 -5.67 -1.58
C CYS A 151 -7.56 -6.59 -1.19
N ARG A 152 -7.27 -7.75 -0.58
CA ARG A 152 -8.28 -8.70 -0.11
C ARG A 152 -9.20 -8.07 0.93
N LEU A 153 -8.64 -7.40 1.93
CA LEU A 153 -9.41 -6.74 2.99
C LEU A 153 -10.28 -5.59 2.46
N LEU A 154 -9.83 -4.89 1.42
CA LEU A 154 -10.58 -3.80 0.78
C LEU A 154 -11.52 -4.27 -0.34
N GLY A 155 -11.52 -5.55 -0.72
CA GLY A 155 -12.28 -6.06 -1.85
C GLY A 155 -11.79 -5.52 -3.21
N ILE A 156 -10.51 -5.16 -3.30
CA ILE A 156 -9.88 -4.72 -4.55
C ILE A 156 -9.41 -5.94 -5.33
N PRO A 157 -9.58 -6.00 -6.67
CA PRO A 157 -9.04 -7.08 -7.48
C PRO A 157 -7.53 -7.24 -7.28
N GLU A 158 -7.10 -8.45 -6.93
CA GLU A 158 -5.70 -8.76 -6.64
C GLU A 158 -4.80 -8.88 -7.89
N PRO A 159 -5.30 -9.37 -9.05
CA PRO A 159 -4.45 -9.68 -10.18
C PRO A 159 -3.73 -8.44 -10.73
N VAL A 160 -2.41 -8.54 -10.84
CA VAL A 160 -1.55 -7.59 -11.54
C VAL A 160 -0.66 -8.36 -12.51
N VAL A 161 -0.22 -7.72 -13.57
CA VAL A 161 0.75 -8.28 -14.52
C VAL A 161 2.13 -7.74 -14.15
N TYR A 162 3.08 -8.63 -13.87
CA TYR A 162 4.46 -8.20 -13.63
C TYR A 162 5.17 -7.96 -14.95
N THR A 163 5.94 -6.87 -15.03
CA THR A 163 6.73 -6.56 -16.21
C THR A 163 7.80 -7.63 -16.42
N PRO A 164 7.98 -8.14 -17.65
CA PRO A 164 9.05 -9.11 -17.95
C PRO A 164 10.44 -8.46 -18.00
N SER A 165 10.49 -7.14 -18.26
CA SER A 165 11.68 -6.29 -18.28
C SER A 165 11.28 -4.87 -17.96
N TYR A 166 12.26 -4.01 -17.70
CA TYR A 166 12.00 -2.57 -17.47
C TYR A 166 11.30 -1.94 -18.68
N ILE A 167 10.20 -1.23 -18.41
CA ILE A 167 9.47 -0.47 -19.42
C ILE A 167 10.02 0.94 -19.46
N ASP A 168 10.93 1.20 -20.40
CA ASP A 168 11.53 2.52 -20.60
C ASP A 168 10.55 3.47 -21.33
N VAL A 169 9.92 3.00 -22.38
CA VAL A 169 8.91 3.75 -23.12
C VAL A 169 7.54 3.17 -22.84
N VAL A 170 6.74 3.95 -22.13
CA VAL A 170 5.38 3.53 -21.76
C VAL A 170 4.48 3.51 -23.00
N PRO A 171 3.73 2.42 -23.24
CA PRO A 171 2.85 2.32 -24.41
C PRO A 171 1.79 3.42 -24.43
N PRO A 172 1.38 3.89 -25.63
CA PRO A 172 0.29 4.86 -25.75
C PRO A 172 -0.99 4.39 -25.06
N GLY A 173 -1.62 5.29 -24.30
CA GLY A 173 -2.86 4.99 -23.57
C GLY A 173 -2.66 4.36 -22.19
N TRP A 174 -1.43 4.07 -21.79
CA TRP A 174 -1.11 3.69 -20.41
C TRP A 174 -0.85 4.92 -19.55
N ALA A 175 -1.19 4.84 -18.27
CA ALA A 175 -0.80 5.84 -17.28
C ALA A 175 0.38 5.33 -16.44
N ASP A 176 1.46 6.09 -16.40
CA ASP A 176 2.65 5.77 -15.61
C ASP A 176 2.61 6.49 -14.27
N TYR A 177 2.42 5.73 -13.19
CA TYR A 177 2.39 6.25 -11.82
C TYR A 177 3.59 5.81 -10.97
N ARG A 178 4.63 5.24 -11.60
CA ARG A 178 5.84 4.78 -10.89
C ARG A 178 6.54 5.90 -10.12
N GLU A 179 6.50 7.12 -10.67
CA GLU A 179 7.15 8.30 -10.11
C GLU A 179 6.16 9.34 -9.58
N THR A 180 4.91 9.27 -10.01
CA THR A 180 3.84 10.19 -9.59
C THR A 180 3.46 9.97 -8.14
N ILE A 181 3.35 8.70 -7.71
CA ILE A 181 3.06 8.33 -6.32
C ILE A 181 4.40 8.24 -5.56
N ASP A 182 4.89 9.38 -5.10
CA ASP A 182 6.16 9.51 -4.37
C ASP A 182 6.00 10.49 -3.19
N PRO A 183 6.62 10.25 -2.03
CA PRO A 183 6.50 11.13 -0.86
C PRO A 183 7.00 12.55 -1.09
N LYS A 184 7.74 12.80 -2.15
CA LYS A 184 8.27 14.12 -2.52
C LYS A 184 7.37 14.87 -3.50
N GLN A 185 6.38 14.20 -4.09
CA GLN A 185 5.42 14.83 -4.99
C GLN A 185 4.25 15.42 -4.20
N PRO A 186 3.72 16.58 -4.63
CA PRO A 186 2.51 17.11 -4.03
C PRO A 186 1.33 16.16 -4.30
N LEU A 187 0.58 15.85 -3.25
CA LEU A 187 -0.56 14.94 -3.29
C LEU A 187 -1.61 15.30 -4.37
N HIS A 188 -1.68 16.56 -4.76
CA HIS A 188 -2.69 17.10 -5.67
C HIS A 188 -2.17 17.34 -7.08
N SER A 189 -1.26 16.51 -7.59
CA SER A 189 -0.86 16.60 -9.00
C SER A 189 -2.06 16.42 -9.96
N GLY A 190 -3.15 15.82 -9.47
CA GLY A 190 -4.35 15.51 -10.25
C GLY A 190 -4.15 14.36 -11.25
N GLU A 191 -2.93 13.91 -11.45
CA GLU A 191 -2.58 12.89 -12.44
C GLU A 191 -3.22 11.54 -12.14
N THR A 192 -3.24 11.13 -10.85
CA THR A 192 -3.89 9.89 -10.44
C THR A 192 -5.40 9.98 -10.33
N GLY A 193 -5.97 11.20 -10.39
CA GLY A 193 -7.38 11.45 -10.14
C GLY A 193 -7.83 11.12 -8.72
N PHE A 194 -6.90 11.05 -7.78
CA PHE A 194 -7.20 10.85 -6.36
C PHE A 194 -7.50 12.19 -5.70
N PHE A 195 -8.64 12.25 -4.98
CA PHE A 195 -9.04 13.39 -4.17
C PHE A 195 -9.35 12.89 -2.76
N PRO A 196 -8.54 13.28 -1.74
CA PRO A 196 -8.76 12.82 -0.38
C PRO A 196 -10.10 13.33 0.16
N LYS A 197 -10.88 12.42 0.75
CA LYS A 197 -12.11 12.75 1.46
C LYS A 197 -11.87 12.63 2.95
N LEU A 198 -12.56 13.46 3.73
CA LEU A 198 -12.49 13.37 5.20
C LEU A 198 -13.06 12.03 5.68
N TYR A 199 -12.28 11.32 6.48
CA TYR A 199 -12.69 10.10 7.16
C TYR A 199 -12.17 10.11 8.61
N TYR A 200 -12.58 9.13 9.42
CA TYR A 200 -12.07 9.00 10.78
C TYR A 200 -10.59 8.62 10.73
N GLN A 201 -9.76 9.40 11.43
CA GLN A 201 -8.35 9.12 11.61
C GLN A 201 -7.99 9.19 13.09
N VAL A 202 -7.12 8.29 13.53
CA VAL A 202 -6.51 8.38 14.85
C VAL A 202 -5.76 9.70 15.01
N PHE A 203 -5.79 10.26 16.22
CA PHE A 203 -5.11 11.51 16.55
C PHE A 203 -5.54 12.75 15.73
N LYS A 204 -6.61 12.69 14.93
CA LYS A 204 -7.10 13.81 14.11
C LYS A 204 -7.33 15.08 14.92
N GLN A 205 -7.82 14.97 16.15
CA GLN A 205 -8.05 16.13 17.03
C GLN A 205 -6.75 16.85 17.40
N LYS A 206 -5.63 16.12 17.47
CA LYS A 206 -4.32 16.67 17.85
C LYS A 206 -3.50 17.15 16.65
N GLN A 207 -3.62 16.48 15.51
CA GLN A 207 -2.72 16.63 14.37
C GLN A 207 -3.38 17.21 13.12
N GLY A 208 -4.70 17.33 13.10
CA GLY A 208 -5.45 17.60 11.90
C GLY A 208 -5.65 16.37 11.03
N PHE A 209 -6.17 16.57 9.83
CA PHE A 209 -6.40 15.51 8.86
C PHE A 209 -5.16 15.29 7.98
N LEU A 210 -4.72 14.06 7.88
CA LEU A 210 -3.59 13.65 7.04
C LEU A 210 -4.15 13.04 5.74
N GLU A 211 -3.88 13.69 4.61
CA GLU A 211 -4.59 13.44 3.34
C GLU A 211 -4.23 12.12 2.67
N ASN A 212 -3.02 11.64 2.83
CA ASN A 212 -2.53 10.43 2.14
C ASN A 212 -1.76 9.52 3.10
N LEU A 213 -2.47 8.99 4.08
CA LEU A 213 -1.88 8.03 5.01
C LEU A 213 -1.67 6.67 4.36
N HIS A 214 -0.75 5.94 4.95
CA HIS A 214 -0.51 4.53 4.69
C HIS A 214 -1.24 3.74 5.77
N HIS A 215 -2.15 2.87 5.38
CA HIS A 215 -2.92 2.00 6.27
C HIS A 215 -2.63 0.56 5.98
#